data_f759919a5899c7c55e7951ea7888ea9d
#
_entry.id   f759919a5899c7c55e7951ea7888ea9d
#
_cell.length_a   1.000
_cell.length_b   1.000
_cell.length_c   1.000
_cell.angle_alpha   90.00
_cell.angle_beta   90.00
_cell.angle_gamma   90.00
#
_symmetry.space_group_name_H-M   'P 1'
#
loop_
_entity.id
_entity.type
_entity.pdbx_description
1 polymer ?
#
loop_
_entity_poly.entity_id
_entity_poly.type
_entity_poly.pdbx_seq_one_letter_code
_entity_poly.pdbx_strand_id
1 'polypeptide(L)'
;MASALLLGSPPATANEDPVDAVATSLYAPAANPAAYHQADELERAEQRREAAGLRAMARTPHAVWLAGRTPDEVRNETRGVVRDAARRKATPTLVLYNVPGRDCSLYSAGGLRDTTEYRAWVGAVAEGIGDSRAIILVEPDALALVPADCPSGSGKDAKDAKKVKDAEAAKAALTAARYAQVANAVTTLGTLPHAKVYVDAGHPAWHTVDSIVPRLIKGGVQHATGFSVNVSNYSTADANAWYGKLISSCLAHVDKGGKASACPTQKWKRADAQRWLDRHVPLAPDRMKHFITDTSRNGQGLWTPPAGKYKDAQDWCNPPGRGLGARPTTRTGDPLNDANLWIKTPGESDGECLRGTKGPKDPERGTVDPKAGVWFPEQALELVRLAKPAIMPR
;
A
#
# COMPACT_ATOMS: atom_id res chain seq x y z
N MET A 1 -11.97 28.40 71.10
CA MET A 1 -12.70 28.31 69.81
C MET A 1 -11.65 28.38 68.70
N ALA A 2 -11.28 27.24 68.14
CA ALA A 2 -10.28 27.13 67.09
C ALA A 2 -11.01 26.71 65.82
N SER A 3 -11.05 27.59 64.81
CA SER A 3 -11.61 27.32 63.48
C SER A 3 -10.57 26.62 62.64
N ALA A 4 -10.88 25.40 62.19
CA ALA A 4 -10.08 24.65 61.24
C ALA A 4 -10.46 25.06 59.79
N LEU A 5 -9.49 25.58 59.04
CA LEU A 5 -9.59 25.80 57.61
C LEU A 5 -9.40 24.45 56.88
N LEU A 6 -10.45 24.04 56.18
CA LEU A 6 -10.38 22.94 55.21
C LEU A 6 -9.74 23.46 53.91
N LEU A 7 -8.54 23.03 53.59
CA LEU A 7 -7.90 23.20 52.28
C LEU A 7 -8.51 22.20 51.29
N GLY A 8 -9.31 22.71 50.39
CA GLY A 8 -9.81 21.93 49.27
C GLY A 8 -8.70 21.59 48.27
N SER A 9 -8.57 20.32 47.90
CA SER A 9 -7.70 19.86 46.84
C SER A 9 -8.19 20.40 45.47
N PRO A 10 -7.27 20.81 44.56
CA PRO A 10 -7.66 21.21 43.23
C PRO A 10 -8.24 20.04 42.43
N PRO A 11 -9.16 20.27 41.50
CA PRO A 11 -9.69 19.22 40.66
C PRO A 11 -8.57 18.67 39.76
N ALA A 12 -8.52 17.33 39.64
CA ALA A 12 -7.65 16.64 38.72
C ALA A 12 -7.95 17.07 37.28
N THR A 13 -6.96 17.63 36.60
CA THR A 13 -7.04 17.89 35.18
C THR A 13 -7.16 16.54 34.47
N ALA A 14 -8.30 16.35 33.79
CA ALA A 14 -8.47 15.21 32.88
C ALA A 14 -7.35 15.26 31.84
N ASN A 15 -6.50 14.25 31.83
CA ASN A 15 -5.59 14.00 30.73
C ASN A 15 -6.46 13.73 29.50
N GLU A 16 -6.40 14.63 28.54
CA GLU A 16 -6.93 14.35 27.21
C GLU A 16 -6.12 13.22 26.62
N ASP A 17 -6.80 12.10 26.31
CA ASP A 17 -6.21 10.91 25.68
C ASP A 17 -5.59 11.27 24.33
N PRO A 18 -4.39 10.83 24.01
CA PRO A 18 -3.71 11.13 22.75
C PRO A 18 -4.27 10.40 21.52
N VAL A 19 -5.45 9.76 21.62
CA VAL A 19 -5.99 8.85 20.58
C VAL A 19 -6.76 9.58 19.46
N ASP A 20 -7.04 10.87 19.55
CA ASP A 20 -7.95 11.56 18.61
C ASP A 20 -7.27 12.28 17.42
N ALA A 21 -6.00 12.09 17.17
CA ALA A 21 -5.31 12.84 16.11
C ALA A 21 -5.66 12.38 14.66
N VAL A 22 -6.47 11.35 14.42
CA VAL A 22 -6.77 10.81 13.08
C VAL A 22 -8.27 10.78 12.74
N ALA A 23 -9.12 11.38 13.52
CA ALA A 23 -10.56 11.52 13.20
C ALA A 23 -10.84 12.57 12.11
N THR A 24 -9.92 12.82 11.20
CA THR A 24 -10.12 13.71 10.07
C THR A 24 -10.65 12.95 8.86
N SER A 25 -11.55 13.58 8.10
CA SER A 25 -12.03 13.00 6.84
C SER A 25 -10.86 12.74 5.89
N LEU A 26 -10.91 11.63 5.15
CA LEU A 26 -9.92 11.31 4.14
C LEU A 26 -10.17 12.15 2.88
N TYR A 27 -9.10 12.59 2.24
CA TYR A 27 -9.15 13.43 1.06
C TYR A 27 -9.51 12.62 -0.19
N ALA A 28 -10.50 13.12 -0.94
CA ALA A 28 -10.81 12.64 -2.28
C ALA A 28 -10.17 13.60 -3.31
N PRO A 29 -9.15 13.18 -4.06
CA PRO A 29 -8.57 13.99 -5.12
C PRO A 29 -9.56 14.22 -6.27
N ALA A 30 -9.18 15.06 -7.24
CA ALA A 30 -9.95 15.23 -8.45
C ALA A 30 -10.09 13.85 -9.14
N ALA A 31 -11.33 13.48 -9.46
CA ALA A 31 -11.61 12.21 -10.08
C ALA A 31 -11.05 12.15 -11.51
N ASN A 32 -10.70 10.94 -11.96
CA ASN A 32 -10.27 10.69 -13.32
C ASN A 32 -11.41 11.11 -14.31
N PRO A 33 -11.16 12.03 -15.27
CA PRO A 33 -12.18 12.45 -16.24
C PRO A 33 -12.79 11.28 -17.03
N ALA A 34 -12.02 10.23 -17.32
CA ALA A 34 -12.51 9.05 -18.01
C ALA A 34 -13.60 8.29 -17.22
N ALA A 35 -13.58 8.34 -15.90
CA ALA A 35 -14.62 7.76 -15.06
C ALA A 35 -15.97 8.48 -15.25
N TYR A 36 -15.94 9.81 -15.34
CA TYR A 36 -17.16 10.59 -15.60
C TYR A 36 -17.66 10.42 -17.01
N HIS A 37 -16.75 10.41 -18.01
CA HIS A 37 -17.13 10.16 -19.40
C HIS A 37 -17.85 8.82 -19.53
N GLN A 38 -17.29 7.74 -18.96
CA GLN A 38 -17.93 6.43 -18.97
C GLN A 38 -19.28 6.44 -18.23
N ALA A 39 -19.39 7.14 -17.09
CA ALA A 39 -20.64 7.26 -16.36
C ALA A 39 -21.72 7.99 -17.18
N ASP A 40 -21.34 9.03 -17.94
CA ASP A 40 -22.26 9.76 -18.81
C ASP A 40 -22.71 8.91 -20.03
N GLU A 41 -21.82 8.05 -20.55
CA GLU A 41 -22.20 7.07 -21.60
C GLU A 41 -23.20 6.04 -21.07
N LEU A 42 -22.97 5.50 -19.88
CA LEU A 42 -23.88 4.56 -19.24
C LEU A 42 -25.25 5.20 -18.95
N GLU A 43 -25.27 6.47 -18.54
CA GLU A 43 -26.53 7.17 -18.29
C GLU A 43 -27.33 7.38 -19.57
N ARG A 44 -26.66 7.74 -20.67
CA ARG A 44 -27.31 7.82 -22.02
C ARG A 44 -27.81 6.47 -22.50
N ALA A 45 -27.17 5.37 -22.10
CA ALA A 45 -27.62 4.00 -22.37
C ALA A 45 -28.63 3.48 -21.32
N GLU A 46 -29.23 4.36 -20.52
CA GLU A 46 -30.19 4.05 -19.44
C GLU A 46 -29.70 3.11 -18.34
N GLN A 47 -28.38 2.86 -18.26
CA GLN A 47 -27.72 2.09 -17.19
C GLN A 47 -27.43 2.99 -15.98
N ARG A 48 -28.49 3.61 -15.45
CA ARG A 48 -28.39 4.67 -14.40
C ARG A 48 -27.73 4.20 -13.12
N ARG A 49 -27.93 2.94 -12.74
CA ARG A 49 -27.34 2.38 -11.52
C ARG A 49 -25.83 2.26 -11.64
N GLU A 50 -25.34 1.75 -12.76
CA GLU A 50 -23.93 1.64 -13.07
C GLU A 50 -23.26 3.00 -13.16
N ALA A 51 -23.90 3.96 -13.84
CA ALA A 51 -23.44 5.33 -13.93
C ALA A 51 -23.30 5.98 -12.53
N ALA A 52 -24.31 5.82 -11.68
CA ALA A 52 -24.27 6.31 -10.29
C ALA A 52 -23.17 5.62 -9.48
N GLY A 53 -22.95 4.31 -9.67
CA GLY A 53 -21.89 3.55 -9.03
C GLY A 53 -20.49 4.02 -9.42
N LEU A 54 -20.24 4.27 -10.72
CA LEU A 54 -18.96 4.84 -11.18
C LEU A 54 -18.70 6.23 -10.61
N ARG A 55 -19.73 7.11 -10.61
CA ARG A 55 -19.60 8.44 -10.00
C ARG A 55 -19.35 8.37 -8.50
N ALA A 56 -19.96 7.39 -7.81
CA ALA A 56 -19.71 7.17 -6.38
C ALA A 56 -18.28 6.67 -6.15
N MET A 57 -17.79 5.73 -6.94
CA MET A 57 -16.40 5.24 -6.91
C MET A 57 -15.42 6.39 -7.13
N ALA A 58 -15.62 7.18 -8.19
CA ALA A 58 -14.74 8.29 -8.57
C ALA A 58 -14.64 9.41 -7.52
N ARG A 59 -15.69 9.59 -6.71
CA ARG A 59 -15.73 10.59 -5.61
C ARG A 59 -15.28 10.04 -4.26
N THR A 60 -15.01 8.75 -4.17
CA THR A 60 -14.52 8.13 -2.92
C THR A 60 -13.05 8.52 -2.68
N PRO A 61 -12.65 8.84 -1.45
CA PRO A 61 -11.24 9.08 -1.12
C PRO A 61 -10.33 7.98 -1.64
N HIS A 62 -9.23 8.36 -2.29
CA HIS A 62 -8.20 7.43 -2.76
C HIS A 62 -6.84 8.11 -2.77
N ALA A 63 -5.77 7.33 -2.89
CA ALA A 63 -4.42 7.85 -2.82
C ALA A 63 -4.03 8.64 -4.08
N VAL A 64 -3.11 9.58 -3.92
CA VAL A 64 -2.41 10.28 -4.99
C VAL A 64 -1.03 9.64 -5.16
N TRP A 65 -0.77 9.09 -6.35
CA TRP A 65 0.51 8.46 -6.68
C TRP A 65 1.49 9.48 -7.21
N LEU A 66 2.62 9.61 -6.53
CA LEU A 66 3.75 10.47 -6.92
C LEU A 66 4.79 9.58 -7.62
N ALA A 67 4.96 9.79 -8.93
CA ALA A 67 5.90 9.01 -9.74
C ALA A 67 6.48 9.87 -10.86
N GLY A 68 7.72 9.58 -11.29
CA GLY A 68 8.43 10.41 -12.26
C GLY A 68 8.64 11.84 -11.74
N ARG A 69 8.59 12.83 -12.63
CA ARG A 69 8.73 14.25 -12.33
C ARG A 69 10.09 14.65 -11.75
N THR A 70 10.47 15.86 -12.01
CA THR A 70 11.64 16.50 -11.37
C THR A 70 11.34 16.81 -9.90
N PRO A 71 12.36 17.06 -9.07
CA PRO A 71 12.16 17.50 -7.68
C PRO A 71 11.26 18.74 -7.54
N ASP A 72 11.38 19.72 -8.40
CA ASP A 72 10.55 20.94 -8.36
C ASP A 72 9.09 20.65 -8.70
N GLU A 73 8.86 19.83 -9.72
CA GLU A 73 7.52 19.43 -10.13
C GLU A 73 6.81 18.63 -9.03
N VAL A 74 7.48 17.62 -8.44
CA VAL A 74 6.87 16.82 -7.38
C VAL A 74 6.62 17.62 -6.11
N ARG A 75 7.52 18.55 -5.76
CA ARG A 75 7.31 19.49 -4.65
C ARG A 75 6.03 20.32 -4.85
N ASN A 76 5.86 20.88 -6.04
CA ASN A 76 4.71 21.73 -6.35
C ASN A 76 3.41 20.92 -6.40
N GLU A 77 3.42 19.72 -6.98
CA GLU A 77 2.28 18.79 -6.99
C GLU A 77 1.87 18.41 -5.56
N THR A 78 2.83 17.94 -4.75
CA THR A 78 2.61 17.56 -3.35
C THR A 78 2.02 18.72 -2.56
N ARG A 79 2.61 19.92 -2.69
CA ARG A 79 2.10 21.14 -2.04
C ARG A 79 0.69 21.48 -2.49
N GLY A 80 0.37 21.30 -3.76
CA GLY A 80 -0.99 21.47 -4.29
C GLY A 80 -1.99 20.55 -3.63
N VAL A 81 -1.66 19.24 -3.54
CA VAL A 81 -2.51 18.21 -2.94
C VAL A 81 -2.76 18.49 -1.45
N VAL A 82 -1.70 18.73 -0.65
CA VAL A 82 -1.87 18.94 0.80
C VAL A 82 -2.64 20.24 1.10
N ARG A 83 -2.44 21.28 0.32
CA ARG A 83 -3.19 22.55 0.43
C ARG A 83 -4.67 22.37 0.10
N ASP A 84 -5.00 21.62 -0.97
CA ASP A 84 -6.39 21.35 -1.34
C ASP A 84 -7.07 20.48 -0.26
N ALA A 85 -6.39 19.45 0.22
CA ALA A 85 -6.88 18.63 1.31
C ALA A 85 -7.14 19.46 2.59
N ALA A 86 -6.21 20.36 2.95
CA ALA A 86 -6.35 21.22 4.12
C ALA A 86 -7.57 22.15 4.00
N ARG A 87 -7.80 22.75 2.81
CA ARG A 87 -9.01 23.56 2.57
C ARG A 87 -10.30 22.76 2.78
N ARG A 88 -10.29 21.47 2.47
CA ARG A 88 -11.43 20.56 2.67
C ARG A 88 -11.46 19.91 4.06
N LYS A 89 -10.56 20.30 4.97
CA LYS A 89 -10.40 19.71 6.31
C LYS A 89 -10.22 18.19 6.25
N ALA A 90 -9.45 17.70 5.28
CA ALA A 90 -9.22 16.29 5.02
C ALA A 90 -7.72 15.96 5.01
N THR A 91 -7.38 14.71 5.24
CA THR A 91 -6.01 14.20 5.22
C THR A 91 -5.77 13.43 3.91
N PRO A 92 -4.80 13.81 3.07
CA PRO A 92 -4.49 13.09 1.85
C PRO A 92 -3.68 11.82 2.15
N THR A 93 -3.86 10.81 1.29
CA THR A 93 -2.98 9.65 1.18
C THR A 93 -2.06 9.86 -0.02
N LEU A 94 -0.75 9.86 0.20
CA LEU A 94 0.28 10.04 -0.82
C LEU A 94 1.07 8.73 -0.97
N VAL A 95 1.29 8.29 -2.19
CA VAL A 95 2.11 7.12 -2.50
C VAL A 95 3.36 7.56 -3.23
N LEU A 96 4.52 7.32 -2.66
CA LEU A 96 5.80 7.48 -3.35
C LEU A 96 6.04 6.21 -4.17
N TYR A 97 6.25 6.36 -5.48
CA TYR A 97 6.48 5.23 -6.38
C TYR A 97 7.52 5.59 -7.45
N ASN A 98 8.76 5.80 -7.01
CA ASN A 98 9.81 6.32 -7.88
C ASN A 98 11.23 5.77 -7.60
N VAL A 99 11.31 4.70 -6.78
CA VAL A 99 12.60 4.06 -6.47
C VAL A 99 13.31 3.56 -7.74
N PRO A 100 14.62 3.74 -7.88
CA PRO A 100 15.37 3.30 -9.06
C PRO A 100 15.18 1.82 -9.38
N GLY A 101 14.88 1.49 -10.64
CA GLY A 101 14.67 0.11 -11.08
C GLY A 101 13.50 -0.60 -10.40
N ARG A 102 12.39 0.14 -10.16
CA ARG A 102 11.18 -0.47 -9.62
C ARG A 102 10.58 -1.51 -10.57
N ASP A 103 9.82 -2.43 -10.00
CA ASP A 103 8.99 -3.43 -10.71
C ASP A 103 9.75 -4.41 -11.60
N CYS A 104 11.08 -4.59 -11.42
CA CYS A 104 11.88 -5.59 -12.12
C CYS A 104 11.65 -5.64 -13.66
N SER A 105 11.38 -4.52 -14.31
CA SER A 105 11.06 -4.43 -15.75
C SER A 105 9.69 -5.01 -16.14
N LEU A 106 8.75 -5.15 -15.19
CA LEU A 106 7.37 -5.53 -15.46
C LEU A 106 6.54 -4.33 -16.00
N TYR A 107 5.22 -4.40 -15.92
CA TYR A 107 4.30 -3.40 -16.52
C TYR A 107 4.38 -2.00 -15.91
N SER A 108 4.82 -1.88 -14.66
CA SER A 108 5.03 -0.60 -13.95
C SER A 108 6.50 -0.23 -13.81
N ALA A 109 7.36 -0.78 -14.64
CA ALA A 109 8.80 -0.50 -14.64
C ALA A 109 9.11 0.98 -14.74
N GLY A 110 10.20 1.42 -14.07
CA GLY A 110 10.61 2.82 -14.08
C GLY A 110 11.41 3.20 -12.85
N GLY A 111 11.11 4.37 -12.33
CA GLY A 111 11.86 4.99 -11.23
C GLY A 111 12.93 5.96 -11.71
N LEU A 112 13.58 6.60 -10.78
CA LEU A 112 14.69 7.51 -11.03
C LEU A 112 15.97 6.75 -11.40
N ARG A 113 16.98 7.44 -11.92
CA ARG A 113 18.21 6.81 -12.42
C ARG A 113 19.04 6.17 -11.32
N ASP A 114 19.14 6.87 -10.19
CA ASP A 114 20.05 6.50 -9.10
C ASP A 114 19.59 6.97 -7.72
N THR A 115 20.36 6.58 -6.70
CA THR A 115 20.10 6.93 -5.31
C THR A 115 20.17 8.41 -5.03
N THR A 116 21.00 9.17 -5.73
CA THR A 116 21.18 10.62 -5.51
C THR A 116 19.94 11.37 -5.97
N GLU A 117 19.45 11.07 -7.17
CA GLU A 117 18.19 11.63 -7.68
C GLU A 117 17.01 11.25 -6.79
N TYR A 118 16.96 10.00 -6.35
CA TYR A 118 15.88 9.53 -5.48
C TYR A 118 15.84 10.28 -4.14
N ARG A 119 17.00 10.50 -3.51
CA ARG A 119 17.09 11.29 -2.27
C ARG A 119 16.62 12.73 -2.46
N ALA A 120 17.08 13.38 -3.54
CA ALA A 120 16.67 14.74 -3.86
C ALA A 120 15.15 14.82 -4.09
N TRP A 121 14.60 13.84 -4.80
CA TRP A 121 13.17 13.76 -5.08
C TRP A 121 12.34 13.53 -3.80
N VAL A 122 12.76 12.63 -2.91
CA VAL A 122 12.11 12.40 -1.61
C VAL A 122 12.16 13.65 -0.74
N GLY A 123 13.31 14.35 -0.71
CA GLY A 123 13.44 15.64 -0.02
C GLY A 123 12.45 16.69 -0.55
N ALA A 124 12.27 16.75 -1.86
CA ALA A 124 11.31 17.65 -2.48
C ALA A 124 9.84 17.29 -2.14
N VAL A 125 9.51 16.01 -2.05
CA VAL A 125 8.19 15.55 -1.52
C VAL A 125 8.01 16.04 -0.08
N ALA A 126 9.00 15.82 0.78
CA ALA A 126 8.95 16.27 2.17
C ALA A 126 8.76 17.78 2.31
N GLU A 127 9.49 18.58 1.51
CA GLU A 127 9.32 20.04 1.45
C GLU A 127 7.92 20.45 0.94
N GLY A 128 7.36 19.66 0.00
CA GLY A 128 6.00 19.87 -0.52
C GLY A 128 4.94 19.64 0.56
N ILE A 129 5.12 18.66 1.45
CA ILE A 129 4.23 18.37 2.56
C ILE A 129 4.39 19.42 3.68
N GLY A 130 5.62 19.74 4.08
CA GLY A 130 5.90 20.66 5.19
C GLY A 130 5.16 20.23 6.46
N ASP A 131 4.48 21.18 7.12
CA ASP A 131 3.72 20.93 8.36
C ASP A 131 2.28 20.42 8.11
N SER A 132 1.96 20.02 6.88
CA SER A 132 0.63 19.53 6.57
C SER A 132 0.43 18.09 7.05
N ARG A 133 -0.83 17.74 7.38
CA ARG A 133 -1.20 16.34 7.64
C ARG A 133 -1.13 15.53 6.36
N ALA A 134 -0.55 14.32 6.44
CA ALA A 134 -0.54 13.36 5.35
C ALA A 134 -0.41 11.91 5.87
N ILE A 135 -1.03 10.98 5.16
CA ILE A 135 -0.73 9.55 5.24
C ILE A 135 0.20 9.25 4.06
N ILE A 136 1.38 8.73 4.33
CA ILE A 136 2.41 8.53 3.32
C ILE A 136 2.73 7.05 3.19
N LEU A 137 2.59 6.52 2.00
CA LEU A 137 3.03 5.19 1.61
C LEU A 137 4.38 5.28 0.90
N VAL A 138 5.34 4.50 1.37
CA VAL A 138 6.69 4.48 0.78
C VAL A 138 6.85 3.25 -0.09
N GLU A 139 6.93 3.47 -1.38
CA GLU A 139 7.40 2.58 -2.43
C GLU A 139 6.74 1.19 -2.40
N PRO A 140 5.47 1.07 -2.81
CA PRO A 140 4.84 -0.23 -3.04
C PRO A 140 5.76 -1.18 -3.81
N ASP A 141 5.75 -2.46 -3.38
CA ASP A 141 6.56 -3.56 -3.90
C ASP A 141 8.08 -3.47 -3.65
N ALA A 142 8.63 -2.32 -3.32
CA ALA A 142 10.08 -2.10 -3.30
C ALA A 142 10.86 -3.03 -2.36
N LEU A 143 10.25 -3.46 -1.24
CA LEU A 143 10.81 -4.43 -0.31
C LEU A 143 10.32 -5.86 -0.57
N ALA A 144 9.12 -6.01 -1.12
CA ALA A 144 8.58 -7.31 -1.49
C ALA A 144 9.25 -7.85 -2.77
N LEU A 145 9.67 -6.98 -3.68
CA LEU A 145 10.35 -7.31 -4.92
C LEU A 145 11.71 -6.59 -5.00
N VAL A 146 12.67 -7.03 -4.22
CA VAL A 146 14.03 -6.45 -4.27
C VAL A 146 14.80 -6.92 -5.51
N PRO A 147 15.82 -6.18 -5.99
CA PRO A 147 16.60 -6.56 -7.18
C PRO A 147 17.13 -8.00 -7.21
N ALA A 148 17.42 -8.60 -6.05
CA ALA A 148 17.81 -10.01 -5.96
C ALA A 148 16.69 -10.97 -6.42
N ASP A 149 15.42 -10.58 -6.27
CA ASP A 149 14.27 -11.40 -6.66
C ASP A 149 13.94 -11.27 -8.15
N CYS A 150 14.49 -10.26 -8.84
CA CYS A 150 14.21 -10.04 -10.25
C CYS A 150 14.72 -11.22 -11.11
N PRO A 151 13.93 -11.66 -12.11
CA PRO A 151 14.36 -12.74 -13.00
C PRO A 151 15.74 -12.47 -13.60
N SER A 152 16.62 -13.44 -13.55
CA SER A 152 17.88 -13.38 -14.27
C SER A 152 17.60 -13.58 -15.75
N GLY A 153 18.19 -12.75 -16.63
CA GLY A 153 18.01 -12.88 -18.07
C GLY A 153 18.36 -14.32 -18.53
N SER A 154 17.45 -14.94 -19.24
CA SER A 154 17.66 -16.26 -19.90
C SER A 154 18.48 -16.05 -21.15
N GLY A 155 19.81 -15.92 -21.04
CA GLY A 155 20.68 -15.69 -22.15
C GLY A 155 21.86 -16.66 -22.20
N LYS A 156 22.65 -16.66 -23.32
CA LYS A 156 23.86 -17.43 -23.52
C LYS A 156 24.92 -17.23 -22.41
N ASP A 157 24.78 -16.15 -21.64
CA ASP A 157 25.67 -15.79 -20.53
C ASP A 157 25.50 -16.68 -19.29
N ALA A 158 24.39 -17.42 -19.15
CA ALA A 158 24.18 -18.37 -18.06
C ALA A 158 25.19 -19.53 -18.02
N LYS A 159 26.01 -19.72 -19.08
CA LYS A 159 27.05 -20.73 -19.14
C LYS A 159 28.44 -20.22 -18.75
N ASP A 160 28.61 -18.91 -18.61
CA ASP A 160 29.85 -18.27 -18.16
C ASP A 160 29.81 -18.00 -16.66
N ALA A 161 30.52 -18.84 -15.89
CA ALA A 161 30.53 -18.75 -14.43
C ALA A 161 31.01 -17.38 -13.89
N LYS A 162 31.92 -16.70 -14.62
CA LYS A 162 32.37 -15.36 -14.22
C LYS A 162 31.26 -14.33 -14.42
N LYS A 163 30.59 -14.34 -15.58
CA LYS A 163 29.46 -13.42 -15.85
C LYS A 163 28.29 -13.65 -14.88
N VAL A 164 27.98 -14.89 -14.51
CA VAL A 164 26.99 -15.24 -13.51
C VAL A 164 27.36 -14.64 -12.16
N LYS A 165 28.60 -14.81 -11.69
CA LYS A 165 29.08 -14.27 -10.42
C LYS A 165 29.06 -12.74 -10.40
N ASP A 166 29.48 -12.11 -11.50
CA ASP A 166 29.46 -10.64 -11.62
C ASP A 166 28.00 -10.11 -11.60
N ALA A 167 27.06 -10.80 -12.24
CA ALA A 167 25.64 -10.47 -12.23
C ALA A 167 25.00 -10.64 -10.83
N GLU A 168 25.37 -11.70 -10.09
CA GLU A 168 24.91 -11.91 -8.71
C GLU A 168 25.45 -10.83 -7.77
N ALA A 169 26.73 -10.46 -7.90
CA ALA A 169 27.32 -9.37 -7.13
C ALA A 169 26.64 -8.02 -7.43
N ALA A 170 26.33 -7.74 -8.69
CA ALA A 170 25.59 -6.55 -9.10
C ALA A 170 24.18 -6.54 -8.50
N LYS A 171 23.45 -7.66 -8.55
CA LYS A 171 22.12 -7.78 -7.91
C LYS A 171 22.18 -7.58 -6.38
N ALA A 172 23.20 -8.12 -5.73
CA ALA A 172 23.39 -7.92 -4.29
C ALA A 172 23.63 -6.45 -3.95
N ALA A 173 24.47 -5.74 -4.73
CA ALA A 173 24.72 -4.32 -4.56
C ALA A 173 23.45 -3.48 -4.78
N LEU A 174 22.69 -3.76 -5.83
CA LEU A 174 21.39 -3.09 -6.10
C LEU A 174 20.37 -3.36 -5.00
N THR A 175 20.36 -4.58 -4.44
CA THR A 175 19.47 -4.92 -3.31
C THR A 175 19.84 -4.15 -2.05
N ALA A 176 21.14 -4.04 -1.75
CA ALA A 176 21.61 -3.21 -0.63
C ALA A 176 21.25 -1.73 -0.83
N ALA A 177 21.42 -1.23 -2.05
CA ALA A 177 21.01 0.14 -2.42
C ALA A 177 19.49 0.35 -2.23
N ARG A 178 18.66 -0.62 -2.64
CA ARG A 178 17.20 -0.58 -2.47
C ARG A 178 16.80 -0.43 -0.99
N TYR A 179 17.38 -1.24 -0.11
CA TYR A 179 17.12 -1.10 1.33
C TYR A 179 17.53 0.27 1.85
N ALA A 180 18.69 0.78 1.46
CA ALA A 180 19.17 2.10 1.87
C ALA A 180 18.29 3.24 1.31
N GLN A 181 17.79 3.11 0.09
CA GLN A 181 16.86 4.07 -0.53
C GLN A 181 15.57 4.17 0.25
N VAL A 182 14.92 3.02 0.52
CA VAL A 182 13.66 2.98 1.27
C VAL A 182 13.86 3.48 2.70
N ALA A 183 14.92 3.03 3.40
CA ALA A 183 15.23 3.48 4.76
C ALA A 183 15.48 5.00 4.82
N ASN A 184 16.17 5.57 3.83
CA ASN A 184 16.38 7.01 3.74
C ASN A 184 15.06 7.77 3.52
N ALA A 185 14.18 7.28 2.63
CA ALA A 185 12.87 7.89 2.40
C ALA A 185 12.02 7.87 3.70
N VAL A 186 11.98 6.74 4.39
CA VAL A 186 11.28 6.59 5.67
C VAL A 186 11.81 7.58 6.71
N THR A 187 13.14 7.65 6.86
CA THR A 187 13.76 8.56 7.83
C THR A 187 13.48 10.03 7.50
N THR A 188 13.61 10.40 6.22
CA THR A 188 13.34 11.79 5.78
C THR A 188 11.89 12.17 6.02
N LEU A 189 10.94 11.33 5.62
CA LEU A 189 9.51 11.60 5.77
C LEU A 189 9.04 11.49 7.23
N GLY A 190 9.68 10.63 8.02
CA GLY A 190 9.40 10.44 9.45
C GLY A 190 9.76 11.66 10.33
N THR A 191 10.50 12.65 9.80
CA THR A 191 10.75 13.92 10.50
C THR A 191 9.58 14.90 10.41
N LEU A 192 8.61 14.64 9.53
CA LEU A 192 7.47 15.53 9.34
C LEU A 192 6.49 15.43 10.53
N PRO A 193 6.15 16.55 11.19
CA PRO A 193 5.49 16.52 12.51
C PRO A 193 4.04 15.97 12.46
N HIS A 194 3.39 16.08 11.31
CA HIS A 194 1.98 15.70 11.15
C HIS A 194 1.75 14.65 10.07
N ALA A 195 2.82 13.95 9.65
CA ALA A 195 2.74 12.86 8.69
C ALA A 195 2.78 11.50 9.38
N LYS A 196 2.00 10.56 8.86
CA LYS A 196 2.07 9.14 9.22
C LYS A 196 2.69 8.37 8.06
N VAL A 197 3.82 7.71 8.30
CA VAL A 197 4.63 7.04 7.26
C VAL A 197 4.47 5.53 7.38
N TYR A 198 4.17 4.86 6.27
CA TYR A 198 4.01 3.42 6.17
C TYR A 198 4.87 2.86 5.04
N VAL A 199 5.55 1.74 5.30
CA VAL A 199 6.40 1.04 4.32
C VAL A 199 5.62 -0.16 3.77
N ASP A 200 5.69 -0.41 2.48
CA ASP A 200 4.95 -1.53 1.91
C ASP A 200 5.49 -2.90 2.35
N ALA A 201 4.58 -3.79 2.77
CA ALA A 201 4.83 -5.15 3.21
C ALA A 201 4.27 -6.22 2.25
N GLY A 202 3.81 -5.83 1.08
CA GLY A 202 3.16 -6.73 0.13
C GLY A 202 1.83 -7.30 0.65
N HIS A 203 1.59 -8.59 0.47
CA HIS A 203 0.32 -9.21 0.86
C HIS A 203 0.49 -10.68 1.28
N PRO A 204 -0.50 -11.29 1.99
CA PRO A 204 -0.35 -12.61 2.60
C PRO A 204 -0.16 -13.78 1.62
N ALA A 205 -0.49 -13.61 0.34
CA ALA A 205 -0.27 -14.63 -0.68
C ALA A 205 1.11 -14.50 -1.35
N TRP A 206 1.87 -13.44 -1.08
CA TRP A 206 3.20 -13.20 -1.68
C TRP A 206 4.33 -13.59 -0.72
N HIS A 207 4.42 -12.93 0.44
CA HIS A 207 5.48 -13.18 1.42
C HIS A 207 4.95 -13.78 2.71
N THR A 208 5.70 -14.73 3.29
CA THR A 208 5.48 -15.14 4.67
C THR A 208 6.02 -14.09 5.64
N VAL A 209 5.47 -14.05 6.85
CA VAL A 209 5.86 -13.08 7.89
C VAL A 209 7.37 -13.11 8.17
N ASP A 210 7.94 -14.29 8.31
CA ASP A 210 9.37 -14.49 8.55
C ASP A 210 10.27 -14.05 7.38
N SER A 211 9.72 -14.01 6.16
CA SER A 211 10.39 -13.51 4.96
C SER A 211 10.34 -11.98 4.85
N ILE A 212 9.19 -11.38 5.10
CA ILE A 212 9.02 -9.92 4.89
C ILE A 212 9.56 -9.08 6.06
N VAL A 213 9.45 -9.55 7.30
CA VAL A 213 9.90 -8.79 8.48
C VAL A 213 11.37 -8.38 8.43
N PRO A 214 12.34 -9.25 8.06
CA PRO A 214 13.72 -8.81 7.89
C PRO A 214 13.91 -7.75 6.80
N ARG A 215 13.09 -7.76 5.74
CA ARG A 215 13.12 -6.76 4.68
C ARG A 215 12.58 -5.42 5.16
N LEU A 216 11.49 -5.41 5.91
CA LEU A 216 10.93 -4.21 6.55
C LEU A 216 11.93 -3.55 7.50
N ILE A 217 12.62 -4.35 8.31
CA ILE A 217 13.67 -3.86 9.24
C ILE A 217 14.80 -3.19 8.46
N LYS A 218 15.30 -3.84 7.40
CA LYS A 218 16.33 -3.26 6.52
C LYS A 218 15.84 -2.01 5.78
N GLY A 219 14.55 -1.94 5.47
CA GLY A 219 13.88 -0.78 4.88
C GLY A 219 13.53 0.34 5.85
N GLY A 220 13.91 0.22 7.13
CA GLY A 220 13.77 1.31 8.10
C GLY A 220 12.40 1.42 8.76
N VAL A 221 11.59 0.34 8.81
CA VAL A 221 10.25 0.35 9.42
C VAL A 221 10.24 0.83 10.87
N GLN A 222 11.37 0.71 11.60
CA GLN A 222 11.53 1.22 12.96
C GLN A 222 11.34 2.74 13.06
N HIS A 223 11.61 3.48 11.98
CA HIS A 223 11.43 4.94 11.89
C HIS A 223 10.09 5.34 11.26
N ALA A 224 9.28 4.38 10.84
CA ALA A 224 7.94 4.61 10.31
C ALA A 224 6.87 4.50 11.41
N THR A 225 5.67 5.01 11.15
CA THR A 225 4.46 4.71 11.93
C THR A 225 4.16 3.21 11.89
N GLY A 226 4.34 2.61 10.70
CA GLY A 226 4.12 1.19 10.49
C GLY A 226 4.35 0.77 9.05
N PHE A 227 3.46 -0.09 8.56
CA PHE A 227 3.56 -0.66 7.23
C PHE A 227 2.19 -0.75 6.54
N SER A 228 2.18 -0.93 5.22
CA SER A 228 0.96 -1.17 4.45
C SER A 228 0.88 -2.62 4.00
N VAL A 229 -0.33 -3.11 3.84
CA VAL A 229 -0.59 -4.45 3.30
C VAL A 229 -1.60 -4.39 2.15
N ASN A 230 -1.46 -5.30 1.20
CA ASN A 230 -2.39 -5.51 0.09
C ASN A 230 -2.44 -4.39 -0.96
N VAL A 231 -1.41 -3.55 -1.04
CA VAL A 231 -1.39 -2.46 -2.04
C VAL A 231 -1.56 -3.05 -3.44
N SER A 232 -2.52 -2.49 -4.17
CA SER A 232 -2.88 -2.94 -5.54
C SER A 232 -3.27 -4.42 -5.66
N ASN A 233 -3.67 -5.09 -4.55
CA ASN A 233 -3.95 -6.51 -4.52
C ASN A 233 -5.36 -6.85 -4.00
N TYR A 234 -5.67 -8.13 -3.89
CA TYR A 234 -7.05 -8.63 -3.75
C TYR A 234 -7.29 -9.50 -2.51
N SER A 235 -6.32 -9.63 -1.61
CA SER A 235 -6.47 -10.46 -0.40
C SER A 235 -7.63 -9.96 0.45
N THR A 236 -8.42 -10.88 1.03
CA THR A 236 -9.59 -10.53 1.84
C THR A 236 -9.23 -9.68 3.05
N ALA A 237 -10.20 -8.93 3.57
CA ALA A 237 -10.00 -8.11 4.77
C ALA A 237 -9.52 -8.95 5.97
N ASP A 238 -10.10 -10.14 6.19
CA ASP A 238 -9.67 -11.03 7.27
C ASP A 238 -8.22 -11.55 7.10
N ALA A 239 -7.84 -11.91 5.88
CA ALA A 239 -6.47 -12.36 5.59
C ALA A 239 -5.45 -11.22 5.81
N ASN A 240 -5.78 -10.00 5.41
CA ASN A 240 -4.94 -8.83 5.60
C ASN A 240 -4.83 -8.42 7.07
N ALA A 241 -5.93 -8.40 7.82
CA ALA A 241 -5.93 -8.11 9.26
C ALA A 241 -5.07 -9.12 10.02
N TRP A 242 -5.20 -10.41 9.70
CA TRP A 242 -4.39 -11.44 10.30
C TRP A 242 -2.90 -11.30 9.95
N TYR A 243 -2.58 -11.06 8.68
CA TYR A 243 -1.22 -10.86 8.22
C TYR A 243 -0.57 -9.63 8.85
N GLY A 244 -1.29 -8.50 8.90
CA GLY A 244 -0.84 -7.28 9.56
C GLY A 244 -0.55 -7.50 11.05
N LYS A 245 -1.46 -8.19 11.77
CA LYS A 245 -1.25 -8.54 13.17
C LYS A 245 0.01 -9.40 13.38
N LEU A 246 0.23 -10.40 12.52
CA LEU A 246 1.41 -11.26 12.61
C LEU A 246 2.71 -10.49 12.35
N ILE A 247 2.75 -9.62 11.33
CA ILE A 247 3.92 -8.78 11.03
C ILE A 247 4.21 -7.83 12.20
N SER A 248 3.19 -7.11 12.69
CA SER A 248 3.31 -6.20 13.83
C SER A 248 3.88 -6.90 15.06
N SER A 249 3.36 -8.09 15.37
CA SER A 249 3.83 -8.90 16.49
C SER A 249 5.25 -9.43 16.27
N CYS A 250 5.60 -9.83 15.05
CA CYS A 250 6.93 -10.31 14.73
C CYS A 250 7.97 -9.17 14.82
N LEU A 251 7.64 -7.96 14.37
CA LEU A 251 8.49 -6.78 14.55
C LEU A 251 8.74 -6.52 16.05
N ALA A 252 7.69 -6.56 16.86
CA ALA A 252 7.84 -6.38 18.32
C ALA A 252 8.62 -7.53 18.99
N HIS A 253 8.54 -8.75 18.48
CA HIS A 253 9.36 -9.88 18.94
C HIS A 253 10.84 -9.67 18.62
N VAL A 254 11.15 -9.23 17.41
CA VAL A 254 12.53 -8.98 16.97
C VAL A 254 13.15 -7.79 17.72
N ASP A 255 12.38 -6.75 17.97
CA ASP A 255 12.82 -5.57 18.75
C ASP A 255 13.25 -5.95 20.18
N LYS A 256 12.66 -7.01 20.74
CA LYS A 256 13.05 -7.61 22.03
C LYS A 256 14.19 -8.64 21.95
N GLY A 257 14.88 -8.74 20.81
CA GLY A 257 16.00 -9.66 20.58
C GLY A 257 15.58 -11.04 20.06
N GLY A 258 14.33 -11.26 19.73
CA GLY A 258 13.85 -12.48 19.09
C GLY A 258 14.30 -12.59 17.63
N LYS A 259 14.08 -13.76 17.02
CA LYS A 259 14.39 -14.01 15.60
C LYS A 259 13.11 -14.02 14.77
N ALA A 260 13.12 -13.38 13.61
CA ALA A 260 11.98 -13.40 12.68
C ALA A 260 11.57 -14.83 12.25
N SER A 261 12.55 -15.73 12.12
CA SER A 261 12.31 -17.15 11.82
C SER A 261 11.55 -17.93 12.91
N ALA A 262 11.45 -17.39 14.11
CA ALA A 262 10.66 -17.98 15.21
C ALA A 262 9.20 -17.51 15.22
N CYS A 263 8.88 -16.48 14.43
CA CYS A 263 7.53 -15.92 14.39
C CYS A 263 6.55 -16.87 13.66
N PRO A 264 5.28 -16.93 14.11
CA PRO A 264 4.25 -17.61 13.35
C PRO A 264 4.00 -16.89 12.01
N THR A 265 3.78 -17.68 10.99
CA THR A 265 3.39 -17.19 9.67
C THR A 265 1.88 -17.40 9.46
N GLN A 266 1.32 -16.76 8.43
CA GLN A 266 -0.06 -16.95 8.03
C GLN A 266 -0.38 -18.39 7.56
N LYS A 267 0.64 -19.23 7.38
CA LYS A 267 0.51 -20.67 7.05
C LYS A 267 0.27 -21.56 8.28
N TRP A 268 0.51 -21.04 9.48
CA TRP A 268 0.24 -21.80 10.70
C TRP A 268 -1.28 -21.92 10.93
N LYS A 269 -1.70 -22.96 11.66
CA LYS A 269 -3.08 -22.98 12.17
C LYS A 269 -3.29 -21.74 13.06
N ARG A 270 -4.36 -20.98 12.80
CA ARG A 270 -4.61 -19.70 13.48
C ARG A 270 -4.55 -19.80 15.01
N ALA A 271 -5.13 -20.90 15.58
CA ALA A 271 -5.10 -21.14 17.01
C ALA A 271 -3.68 -21.35 17.57
N ASP A 272 -2.81 -22.02 16.81
CA ASP A 272 -1.42 -22.26 17.23
C ASP A 272 -0.61 -20.96 17.19
N ALA A 273 -0.78 -20.19 16.13
CA ALA A 273 -0.18 -18.88 15.98
C ALA A 273 -0.66 -17.94 17.10
N GLN A 274 -1.95 -17.89 17.40
CA GLN A 274 -2.50 -17.07 18.49
C GLN A 274 -1.90 -17.46 19.85
N ARG A 275 -1.81 -18.75 20.18
CA ARG A 275 -1.16 -19.21 21.44
C ARG A 275 0.30 -18.81 21.53
N TRP A 276 1.01 -18.77 20.39
CA TRP A 276 2.38 -18.28 20.34
C TRP A 276 2.45 -16.79 20.64
N LEU A 277 1.57 -15.98 19.99
CA LEU A 277 1.46 -14.54 20.22
C LEU A 277 1.20 -14.22 21.69
N ASP A 278 0.19 -14.86 22.29
CA ASP A 278 -0.21 -14.63 23.69
C ASP A 278 0.95 -14.85 24.67
N ARG A 279 1.83 -15.82 24.37
CA ARG A 279 3.00 -16.13 25.21
C ARG A 279 4.20 -15.22 24.99
N HIS A 280 4.46 -14.78 23.75
CA HIS A 280 5.70 -14.11 23.40
C HIS A 280 5.54 -12.62 23.16
N VAL A 281 4.38 -12.20 22.67
CA VAL A 281 4.10 -10.81 22.28
C VAL A 281 2.66 -10.46 22.66
N PRO A 282 2.34 -10.32 23.94
CA PRO A 282 1.02 -9.83 24.34
C PRO A 282 0.69 -8.51 23.62
N LEU A 283 -0.54 -8.39 23.17
CA LEU A 283 -0.99 -7.24 22.40
C LEU A 283 -0.82 -5.94 23.22
N ALA A 284 -0.04 -5.01 22.68
CA ALA A 284 0.24 -3.70 23.26
C ALA A 284 0.31 -2.67 22.11
N PRO A 285 -0.84 -2.21 21.57
CA PRO A 285 -0.88 -1.38 20.38
C PRO A 285 0.06 -0.17 20.45
N ASP A 286 0.10 0.53 21.56
CA ASP A 286 0.93 1.74 21.74
C ASP A 286 2.44 1.49 21.59
N ARG A 287 2.87 0.23 21.64
CA ARG A 287 4.29 -0.17 21.53
C ARG A 287 4.58 -1.05 20.32
N MET A 288 3.62 -1.21 19.45
CA MET A 288 3.72 -2.06 18.26
C MET A 288 3.66 -1.21 17.00
N LYS A 289 4.23 -1.69 15.91
CA LYS A 289 4.06 -1.07 14.61
C LYS A 289 2.65 -1.32 14.11
N HIS A 290 1.98 -0.27 13.70
CA HIS A 290 0.64 -0.35 13.12
C HIS A 290 0.69 -0.68 11.63
N PHE A 291 -0.46 -0.88 11.03
CA PHE A 291 -0.56 -1.05 9.59
C PHE A 291 -1.77 -0.33 9.00
N ILE A 292 -1.74 -0.18 7.70
CA ILE A 292 -2.88 0.25 6.88
C ILE A 292 -3.15 -0.80 5.80
N THR A 293 -4.40 -0.90 5.36
CA THR A 293 -4.82 -1.92 4.39
C THR A 293 -5.39 -1.27 3.14
N ASP A 294 -4.90 -1.70 1.96
CA ASP A 294 -5.58 -1.37 0.70
C ASP A 294 -6.82 -2.24 0.53
N THR A 295 -7.98 -1.58 0.51
CA THR A 295 -9.29 -2.22 0.31
C THR A 295 -9.95 -1.85 -1.01
N SER A 296 -9.22 -1.22 -1.92
CA SER A 296 -9.74 -0.70 -3.19
C SER A 296 -10.40 -1.76 -4.05
N ARG A 297 -9.84 -2.98 -4.09
CA ARG A 297 -10.26 -4.03 -5.04
C ARG A 297 -10.45 -5.41 -4.40
N ASN A 298 -10.52 -5.50 -3.07
CA ASN A 298 -10.50 -6.78 -2.36
C ASN A 298 -11.87 -7.34 -1.97
N GLY A 299 -12.96 -6.78 -2.48
CA GLY A 299 -14.33 -7.18 -2.10
C GLY A 299 -14.69 -8.62 -2.41
N GLN A 300 -14.03 -9.24 -3.39
CA GLN A 300 -14.25 -10.63 -3.80
C GLN A 300 -13.09 -11.58 -3.43
N GLY A 301 -12.02 -11.04 -2.83
CA GLY A 301 -10.82 -11.83 -2.52
C GLY A 301 -9.94 -12.13 -3.74
N LEU A 302 -8.95 -13.01 -3.57
CA LEU A 302 -8.01 -13.38 -4.62
C LEU A 302 -8.70 -14.11 -5.78
N TRP A 303 -8.18 -13.92 -6.98
CA TRP A 303 -8.51 -14.74 -8.13
C TRP A 303 -7.64 -16.01 -8.14
N THR A 304 -8.27 -17.13 -8.44
CA THR A 304 -7.56 -18.39 -8.67
C THR A 304 -7.57 -18.66 -10.18
N PRO A 305 -6.42 -18.54 -10.86
CA PRO A 305 -6.34 -18.82 -12.28
C PRO A 305 -6.61 -20.30 -12.56
N PRO A 306 -7.20 -20.63 -13.73
CA PRO A 306 -7.38 -22.02 -14.13
C PRO A 306 -6.05 -22.77 -14.17
N ALA A 307 -6.00 -23.92 -13.49
CA ALA A 307 -4.78 -24.70 -13.34
C ALA A 307 -4.19 -25.08 -14.71
N GLY A 308 -2.90 -24.79 -14.89
CA GLY A 308 -2.17 -25.15 -16.11
C GLY A 308 -2.54 -24.39 -17.38
N LYS A 309 -3.49 -23.42 -17.32
CA LYS A 309 -3.94 -22.65 -18.49
C LYS A 309 -2.86 -21.67 -18.99
N TYR A 310 -2.08 -21.09 -18.08
CA TYR A 310 -1.09 -20.05 -18.37
C TYR A 310 0.32 -20.50 -17.97
N LYS A 311 1.34 -20.06 -18.74
CA LYS A 311 2.75 -20.22 -18.36
C LYS A 311 3.13 -19.33 -17.18
N ASP A 312 2.56 -18.12 -17.14
CA ASP A 312 2.66 -17.13 -16.08
C ASP A 312 1.24 -16.60 -15.86
N ALA A 313 0.64 -16.96 -14.76
CA ALA A 313 -0.76 -16.64 -14.50
C ALA A 313 -1.00 -15.15 -14.31
N GLN A 314 0.02 -14.40 -13.82
CA GLN A 314 -0.11 -12.98 -13.49
C GLN A 314 -1.41 -12.69 -12.73
N ASP A 315 -1.68 -13.49 -11.69
CA ASP A 315 -2.93 -13.48 -10.93
C ASP A 315 -3.22 -12.14 -10.24
N TRP A 316 -2.18 -11.32 -10.10
CA TRP A 316 -2.25 -9.95 -9.63
C TRP A 316 -2.70 -8.94 -10.70
N CYS A 317 -2.54 -9.27 -12.00
CA CYS A 317 -2.72 -8.33 -13.11
C CYS A 317 -4.15 -8.40 -13.64
N ASN A 318 -4.93 -7.35 -13.44
CA ASN A 318 -6.33 -7.18 -13.88
C ASN A 318 -7.20 -8.47 -13.78
N PRO A 319 -7.14 -9.26 -12.68
CA PRO A 319 -7.90 -10.49 -12.62
C PRO A 319 -9.41 -10.23 -12.77
N PRO A 320 -10.14 -11.11 -13.45
CA PRO A 320 -11.58 -10.95 -13.65
C PRO A 320 -12.37 -11.20 -12.38
N GLY A 321 -13.59 -10.70 -12.30
CA GLY A 321 -14.54 -10.98 -11.22
C GLY A 321 -14.15 -10.31 -9.89
N ARG A 322 -13.36 -9.21 -9.92
CA ARG A 322 -13.01 -8.48 -8.70
C ARG A 322 -14.00 -7.37 -8.42
N GLY A 323 -14.15 -7.03 -7.13
CA GLY A 323 -15.07 -5.99 -6.67
C GLY A 323 -14.38 -5.00 -5.74
N LEU A 324 -14.91 -3.78 -5.67
CA LEU A 324 -14.50 -2.83 -4.64
C LEU A 324 -14.68 -3.45 -3.26
N GLY A 325 -13.74 -3.21 -2.36
CA GLY A 325 -13.84 -3.60 -0.96
C GLY A 325 -14.43 -2.50 -0.08
N ALA A 326 -14.12 -2.58 1.23
CA ALA A 326 -14.58 -1.61 2.21
C ALA A 326 -14.19 -0.18 1.82
N ARG A 327 -15.09 0.78 2.07
CA ARG A 327 -14.79 2.19 1.84
C ARG A 327 -13.66 2.67 2.74
N PRO A 328 -12.89 3.66 2.30
CA PRO A 328 -11.84 4.26 3.12
C PRO A 328 -12.38 4.76 4.46
N THR A 329 -11.68 4.38 5.53
CA THR A 329 -12.02 4.77 6.90
C THR A 329 -10.82 4.64 7.82
N THR A 330 -10.73 5.50 8.82
CA THR A 330 -9.80 5.38 9.96
C THR A 330 -10.45 4.69 11.17
N ARG A 331 -11.72 4.30 11.07
CA ARG A 331 -12.44 3.54 12.10
C ARG A 331 -12.52 2.08 11.68
N THR A 332 -11.41 1.37 11.80
CA THR A 332 -11.30 -0.03 11.37
C THR A 332 -11.87 -1.02 12.39
N GLY A 333 -11.88 -0.66 13.67
CA GLY A 333 -12.21 -1.53 14.78
C GLY A 333 -11.08 -2.50 15.16
N ASP A 334 -9.94 -2.45 14.49
CA ASP A 334 -8.73 -3.22 14.82
C ASP A 334 -7.67 -2.26 15.40
N PRO A 335 -7.19 -2.49 16.63
CA PRO A 335 -6.27 -1.58 17.31
C PRO A 335 -4.90 -1.45 16.65
N LEU A 336 -4.53 -2.34 15.73
CA LEU A 336 -3.29 -2.26 14.97
C LEU A 336 -3.49 -1.75 13.54
N ASN A 337 -4.72 -1.73 13.02
CA ASN A 337 -5.02 -1.24 11.68
C ASN A 337 -5.51 0.21 11.73
N ASP A 338 -4.62 1.15 11.44
CA ASP A 338 -4.90 2.59 11.48
C ASP A 338 -5.95 3.04 10.45
N ALA A 339 -6.00 2.38 9.29
CA ALA A 339 -6.96 2.73 8.25
C ALA A 339 -7.14 1.61 7.20
N ASN A 340 -8.37 1.50 6.72
CA ASN A 340 -8.67 0.93 5.42
C ASN A 340 -8.67 2.06 4.41
N LEU A 341 -7.91 1.93 3.33
CA LEU A 341 -7.73 2.97 2.32
C LEU A 341 -7.96 2.40 0.91
N TRP A 342 -8.30 3.24 -0.04
CA TRP A 342 -8.18 2.91 -1.45
C TRP A 342 -6.84 3.46 -1.94
N ILE A 343 -5.82 2.61 -1.87
CA ILE A 343 -4.45 2.99 -2.23
C ILE A 343 -4.28 2.86 -3.74
N LYS A 344 -4.57 1.70 -4.32
CA LYS A 344 -4.74 1.62 -5.79
C LYS A 344 -5.96 2.44 -6.19
N THR A 345 -5.84 3.22 -7.24
CA THR A 345 -6.97 3.93 -7.84
C THR A 345 -7.87 2.91 -8.54
N PRO A 346 -9.10 2.68 -8.06
CA PRO A 346 -10.01 1.72 -8.70
C PRO A 346 -10.36 2.14 -10.12
N GLY A 347 -10.34 1.18 -11.05
CA GLY A 347 -10.61 1.41 -12.46
C GLY A 347 -9.38 1.72 -13.30
N GLU A 348 -8.19 1.87 -12.71
CA GLU A 348 -6.93 1.95 -13.44
C GLU A 348 -6.29 0.58 -13.60
N SER A 349 -5.88 0.27 -14.83
CA SER A 349 -5.24 -0.99 -15.22
C SER A 349 -3.94 -1.26 -14.45
N ASP A 350 -3.62 -2.54 -14.26
CA ASP A 350 -2.32 -2.99 -13.75
C ASP A 350 -1.29 -3.18 -14.89
N GLY A 351 -1.75 -3.20 -16.14
CA GLY A 351 -0.93 -3.41 -17.33
C GLY A 351 -1.61 -4.29 -18.37
N GLU A 352 -0.88 -4.69 -19.37
CA GLU A 352 -1.39 -5.43 -20.52
C GLU A 352 -1.72 -6.91 -20.23
N CYS A 353 -1.27 -7.46 -19.10
CA CYS A 353 -1.61 -8.78 -18.53
C CYS A 353 -1.54 -9.94 -19.54
N LEU A 354 -0.40 -10.08 -20.22
CA LEU A 354 -0.23 -11.06 -21.30
C LEU A 354 -0.20 -12.53 -20.84
N ARG A 355 -0.09 -12.81 -19.54
CA ARG A 355 -0.13 -14.15 -18.91
C ARG A 355 0.79 -15.16 -19.56
N GLY A 356 2.00 -14.69 -19.97
CA GLY A 356 3.00 -15.52 -20.65
C GLY A 356 2.71 -15.83 -22.12
N THR A 357 1.73 -15.16 -22.74
CA THR A 357 1.47 -15.19 -24.18
C THR A 357 2.28 -14.14 -24.92
N LYS A 358 2.20 -14.12 -26.24
CA LYS A 358 2.82 -13.10 -27.09
C LYS A 358 1.93 -11.86 -27.30
N GLY A 359 0.77 -11.82 -26.67
CA GLY A 359 -0.20 -10.72 -26.80
C GLY A 359 -0.90 -10.68 -28.17
N PRO A 360 -1.55 -9.56 -28.52
CA PRO A 360 -1.71 -8.36 -27.68
C PRO A 360 -2.82 -8.47 -26.60
N LYS A 361 -3.66 -9.52 -26.65
CA LYS A 361 -4.81 -9.67 -25.76
C LYS A 361 -4.44 -10.37 -24.46
N ASP A 362 -5.04 -9.93 -23.34
CA ASP A 362 -5.16 -10.75 -22.14
C ASP A 362 -5.99 -12.00 -22.47
N PRO A 363 -5.40 -13.20 -22.39
CA PRO A 363 -6.10 -14.42 -22.77
C PRO A 363 -7.25 -14.80 -21.82
N GLU A 364 -7.32 -14.19 -20.62
CA GLU A 364 -8.42 -14.39 -19.67
C GLU A 364 -9.60 -13.47 -19.97
N ARG A 365 -9.34 -12.19 -20.28
CA ARG A 365 -10.38 -11.20 -20.60
C ARG A 365 -10.77 -11.19 -22.06
N GLY A 366 -9.93 -11.69 -22.96
CA GLY A 366 -10.15 -11.68 -24.41
C GLY A 366 -9.99 -10.30 -25.07
N THR A 367 -9.60 -9.29 -24.31
CA THR A 367 -9.42 -7.89 -24.71
C THR A 367 -7.94 -7.48 -24.66
N VAL A 368 -7.61 -6.36 -25.28
CA VAL A 368 -6.31 -5.70 -25.10
C VAL A 368 -6.44 -4.82 -23.86
N ASP A 369 -5.80 -5.21 -22.78
CA ASP A 369 -5.81 -4.42 -21.55
C ASP A 369 -5.03 -3.13 -21.74
N PRO A 370 -5.47 -2.00 -21.15
CA PRO A 370 -4.73 -0.75 -21.16
C PRO A 370 -3.39 -0.87 -20.42
N LYS A 371 -2.45 0.01 -20.74
CA LYS A 371 -1.19 0.14 -19.98
C LYS A 371 -1.45 0.45 -18.51
N ALA A 372 -0.50 0.11 -17.66
CA ALA A 372 -0.56 0.39 -16.22
C ALA A 372 -0.90 1.87 -15.94
N GLY A 373 -1.84 2.11 -15.03
CA GLY A 373 -2.32 3.45 -14.66
C GLY A 373 -3.33 4.09 -15.62
N VAL A 374 -3.61 3.48 -16.77
CA VAL A 374 -4.65 3.96 -17.70
C VAL A 374 -6.02 3.44 -17.28
N TRP A 375 -7.05 4.27 -17.44
CA TRP A 375 -8.43 3.89 -17.14
C TRP A 375 -8.88 2.66 -17.95
N PHE A 376 -9.45 1.68 -17.27
CA PHE A 376 -9.94 0.42 -17.83
C PHE A 376 -11.46 0.31 -17.62
N PRO A 377 -12.28 0.71 -18.61
CA PRO A 377 -13.72 0.82 -18.45
C PRO A 377 -14.41 -0.47 -18.00
N GLU A 378 -14.03 -1.61 -18.57
CA GLU A 378 -14.62 -2.91 -18.25
C GLU A 378 -14.32 -3.30 -16.79
N GLN A 379 -13.07 -3.13 -16.37
CA GLN A 379 -12.68 -3.41 -14.99
C GLN A 379 -13.36 -2.45 -14.00
N ALA A 380 -13.43 -1.16 -14.33
CA ALA A 380 -14.09 -0.17 -13.49
C ALA A 380 -15.55 -0.52 -13.22
N LEU A 381 -16.27 -0.91 -14.28
CA LEU A 381 -17.66 -1.33 -14.18
C LEU A 381 -17.83 -2.65 -13.40
N GLU A 382 -16.94 -3.61 -13.63
CA GLU A 382 -16.91 -4.88 -12.89
C GLU A 382 -16.69 -4.64 -11.39
N LEU A 383 -15.73 -3.78 -11.02
CA LEU A 383 -15.45 -3.41 -9.64
C LEU A 383 -16.68 -2.83 -8.93
N VAL A 384 -17.44 -1.97 -9.61
CA VAL A 384 -18.68 -1.39 -9.09
C VAL A 384 -19.77 -2.44 -8.91
N ARG A 385 -20.00 -3.29 -9.92
CA ARG A 385 -21.05 -4.32 -9.92
C ARG A 385 -20.83 -5.36 -8.84
N LEU A 386 -19.57 -5.74 -8.61
CA LEU A 386 -19.18 -6.78 -7.68
C LEU A 386 -18.69 -6.24 -6.33
N ALA A 387 -18.90 -4.95 -6.07
CA ALA A 387 -18.48 -4.33 -4.80
C ALA A 387 -19.05 -5.03 -3.57
N LYS A 388 -18.21 -5.28 -2.57
CA LYS A 388 -18.60 -5.88 -1.30
C LYS A 388 -17.83 -5.22 -0.14
N PRO A 389 -18.51 -4.37 0.67
CA PRO A 389 -19.94 -4.01 0.61
C PRO A 389 -20.32 -3.25 -0.65
N ALA A 390 -21.61 -3.27 -1.04
CA ALA A 390 -22.10 -2.57 -2.21
C ALA A 390 -21.78 -1.06 -2.13
N ILE A 391 -21.33 -0.49 -3.26
CA ILE A 391 -20.97 0.94 -3.29
C ILE A 391 -22.21 1.86 -3.27
N MET A 392 -23.33 1.36 -3.76
CA MET A 392 -24.63 2.01 -3.71
C MET A 392 -25.58 1.17 -2.87
N PRO A 393 -26.50 1.77 -2.10
CA PRO A 393 -27.58 1.02 -1.46
C PRO A 393 -28.38 0.21 -2.50
N ARG A 394 -28.82 -0.98 -2.11
CA ARG A 394 -29.71 -1.80 -2.95
C ARG A 394 -31.08 -1.19 -3.05
#